data_485a3d60394fb45aaab9e605812b8dec
#
_entry.id   485a3d60394fb45aaab9e605812b8dec
#
_cell.length_a   1.000
_cell.length_b   1.000
_cell.length_c   1.000
_cell.angle_alpha   90.00
_cell.angle_beta   90.00
_cell.angle_gamma   90.00
#
_symmetry.space_group_name_H-M   'P 1'
#
loop_
_entity.id
_entity.type
_entity.pdbx_description
1 polymer ?
#
loop_
_entity_poly.entity_id
_entity_poly.type
_entity_poly.pdbx_seq_one_letter_code
_entity_poly.pdbx_strand_id
1 'polypeptide(L)'
;MGVPKPAGDLDPVTLENALMETWSEEGTFEATIEARRGGASPFTFLEGPPTANGKPGIHHVLSRLFKDMVCRWKTMEGHVVERKGGWDTHGLPVEIEVQKKLDLMSNEAIEEYGMEAFNDKCKESVWTYEEAWREMTERMGFWVDMDDPYVTLHDEYIESAWWSLKQMFDKGLLFRGHKVLPYCPQTGTSYSTHEVSLGYKEVSEPAVYIKFRLIDDDASILAWTTTPWTLPGNVGLAIGPDVTYCRVRITESPSGSWDGRGGAEVGEELILAKDLLSDVLRHQVEVLEEFSGSTLIGKAYRPLFPGAVDRGDSESAWTVVEADFVTTTDGTGVVHTAVMYGEEDYNLGMQVGLPAQHTVGIDGNFVSGTHHLLDGRYVKDCDSDIIDYLSGEGMLYREHTYTHDYPHCWRTDHPLLYYAMDSWFVRMTAVRDEILQHNSEVEWAPEWTGSKRMGEWLSNIKDWAISRERYWGTPIPVWICSDCGHEHCIGSIEEMTLMKTDASPVPPELHRPYVDDVRLHCPSDGCSGEMVREPYVMDCWFDSGCASFAQWHYPFENEDK
;
A
#
# COMPACT_ATOMS: atom_id res chain seq x y z
N MET A 1 48.14 16.96 -36.64
CA MET A 1 47.65 16.78 -35.25
C MET A 1 48.58 15.76 -34.59
N GLY A 2 49.36 16.18 -33.60
CA GLY A 2 50.27 15.28 -32.91
C GLY A 2 49.45 14.31 -32.01
N VAL A 3 49.82 13.04 -31.98
CA VAL A 3 49.28 12.05 -31.06
C VAL A 3 49.58 12.57 -29.63
N PRO A 4 48.60 12.68 -28.73
CA PRO A 4 48.85 13.09 -27.36
C PRO A 4 49.88 12.13 -26.72
N LYS A 5 50.86 12.67 -26.03
CA LYS A 5 51.77 11.84 -25.25
C LYS A 5 50.94 11.07 -24.19
N PRO A 6 51.28 9.80 -23.92
CA PRO A 6 50.69 9.10 -22.79
C PRO A 6 50.91 9.95 -21.55
N ALA A 7 49.83 10.20 -20.79
CA ALA A 7 49.95 10.80 -19.47
C ALA A 7 50.85 9.90 -18.63
N GLY A 8 51.79 10.51 -17.90
CA GLY A 8 52.53 9.81 -16.84
C GLY A 8 51.59 9.19 -15.80
N ASP A 9 52.07 8.70 -14.71
CA ASP A 9 51.22 8.13 -13.65
C ASP A 9 50.06 9.08 -13.33
N LEU A 10 48.88 8.70 -13.83
CA LEU A 10 47.65 9.49 -13.70
C LEU A 10 47.14 9.25 -12.28
N ASP A 11 47.18 10.26 -11.45
CA ASP A 11 46.40 10.25 -10.21
C ASP A 11 44.97 10.74 -10.50
N PRO A 12 43.97 9.83 -10.59
CA PRO A 12 42.60 10.20 -10.95
C PRO A 12 41.98 11.22 -9.98
N VAL A 13 42.27 11.09 -8.69
CA VAL A 13 41.69 11.97 -7.65
C VAL A 13 42.17 13.40 -7.81
N THR A 14 43.50 13.59 -8.02
CA THR A 14 44.08 14.93 -8.24
C THR A 14 43.56 15.55 -9.54
N LEU A 15 43.43 14.76 -10.61
CA LEU A 15 42.88 15.24 -11.88
C LEU A 15 41.39 15.65 -11.76
N GLU A 16 40.59 14.81 -11.12
CA GLU A 16 39.16 15.07 -10.92
C GLU A 16 38.95 16.34 -10.10
N ASN A 17 39.64 16.51 -8.99
CA ASN A 17 39.54 17.70 -8.17
C ASN A 17 39.94 18.98 -8.94
N ALA A 18 41.02 18.95 -9.72
CA ALA A 18 41.42 20.09 -10.54
C ALA A 18 40.39 20.41 -11.64
N LEU A 19 39.75 19.39 -12.24
CA LEU A 19 38.72 19.61 -13.22
C LEU A 19 37.45 20.23 -12.59
N MET A 20 37.04 19.75 -11.43
CA MET A 20 35.87 20.29 -10.72
C MET A 20 36.09 21.75 -10.32
N GLU A 21 37.29 22.09 -9.82
CA GLU A 21 37.67 23.46 -9.52
C GLU A 21 37.61 24.36 -10.77
N THR A 22 38.15 23.89 -11.89
CA THR A 22 38.09 24.58 -13.18
C THR A 22 36.63 24.80 -13.65
N TRP A 23 35.78 23.75 -13.58
CA TRP A 23 34.40 23.85 -13.98
C TRP A 23 33.58 24.83 -13.12
N SER A 24 33.87 24.89 -11.81
CA SER A 24 33.24 25.82 -10.90
C SER A 24 33.68 27.27 -11.18
N GLU A 25 35.02 27.50 -11.33
CA GLU A 25 35.55 28.83 -11.60
C GLU A 25 35.11 29.42 -12.95
N GLU A 26 34.98 28.56 -13.96
CA GLU A 26 34.55 28.98 -15.31
C GLU A 26 33.04 29.00 -15.50
N GLY A 27 32.23 28.50 -14.53
CA GLY A 27 30.79 28.33 -14.70
C GLY A 27 30.46 27.43 -15.89
N THR A 28 31.22 26.32 -16.03
CA THR A 28 31.20 25.51 -17.26
C THR A 28 29.80 24.90 -17.51
N PHE A 29 29.10 24.47 -16.48
CA PHE A 29 27.75 23.90 -16.61
C PHE A 29 26.77 24.94 -17.14
N GLU A 30 26.69 26.10 -16.53
CA GLU A 30 25.82 27.22 -16.91
C GLU A 30 26.15 27.71 -18.32
N ALA A 31 27.45 27.80 -18.66
CA ALA A 31 27.90 28.19 -19.98
C ALA A 31 27.40 27.21 -21.07
N THR A 32 27.27 25.92 -20.77
CA THR A 32 26.73 24.94 -21.74
C THR A 32 25.26 25.17 -22.04
N ILE A 33 24.48 25.66 -21.08
CA ILE A 33 23.07 26.01 -21.23
C ILE A 33 22.93 27.32 -21.99
N GLU A 34 23.62 28.38 -21.53
CA GLU A 34 23.55 29.73 -22.10
C GLU A 34 23.97 29.75 -23.58
N ALA A 35 25.04 29.02 -23.95
CA ALA A 35 25.50 28.93 -25.32
C ALA A 35 24.46 28.34 -26.31
N ARG A 36 23.41 27.70 -25.81
CA ARG A 36 22.38 27.02 -26.60
C ARG A 36 20.99 27.66 -26.45
N ARG A 37 20.81 28.50 -25.42
CA ARG A 37 19.53 29.18 -25.14
C ARG A 37 19.12 30.07 -26.32
N GLY A 38 17.89 29.94 -26.77
CA GLY A 38 17.30 30.73 -27.84
C GLY A 38 17.55 30.26 -29.27
N GLY A 39 18.26 29.14 -29.49
CA GLY A 39 18.53 28.61 -30.86
C GLY A 39 18.53 27.12 -31.01
N ALA A 40 18.76 26.38 -29.94
CA ALA A 40 18.81 24.91 -29.96
C ALA A 40 17.45 24.30 -29.54
N SER A 41 17.17 23.10 -30.04
CA SER A 41 16.00 22.34 -29.56
C SER A 41 16.22 21.89 -28.12
N PRO A 42 15.19 21.93 -27.26
CA PRO A 42 15.30 21.44 -25.90
C PRO A 42 15.40 19.91 -25.87
N PHE A 43 16.12 19.39 -24.87
CA PHE A 43 16.01 18.02 -24.39
C PHE A 43 15.61 18.09 -22.93
N THR A 44 14.36 17.77 -22.63
CA THR A 44 13.83 17.84 -21.28
C THR A 44 14.35 16.68 -20.45
N PHE A 45 14.94 17.00 -19.31
CA PHE A 45 15.42 16.07 -18.31
C PHE A 45 14.59 16.22 -17.04
N LEU A 46 14.15 15.09 -16.49
CA LEU A 46 13.42 15.04 -15.23
C LEU A 46 14.28 14.30 -14.20
N GLU A 47 14.67 15.01 -13.15
CA GLU A 47 15.34 14.40 -12.00
C GLU A 47 14.32 13.72 -11.10
N GLY A 48 14.49 12.42 -10.83
CA GLY A 48 13.77 11.73 -9.77
C GLY A 48 14.32 12.21 -8.43
N PRO A 49 13.51 12.86 -7.57
CA PRO A 49 14.01 13.49 -6.37
C PRO A 49 14.48 12.43 -5.36
N PRO A 50 15.69 12.55 -4.79
CA PRO A 50 16.09 11.69 -3.70
C PRO A 50 15.26 12.01 -2.45
N THR A 51 14.90 10.97 -1.69
CA THR A 51 14.27 11.15 -0.39
C THR A 51 15.30 11.67 0.61
N ALA A 52 15.01 12.79 1.26
CA ALA A 52 15.93 13.49 2.16
C ALA A 52 15.96 12.87 3.58
N ASN A 53 15.91 11.55 3.71
CA ASN A 53 15.82 10.84 4.99
C ASN A 53 17.09 10.08 5.42
N GLY A 54 18.20 10.25 4.70
CA GLY A 54 19.44 9.56 5.02
C GLY A 54 20.62 10.00 4.17
N LYS A 55 21.84 9.57 4.56
CA LYS A 55 23.06 9.84 3.82
C LYS A 55 23.05 9.12 2.46
N PRO A 56 23.60 9.74 1.40
CA PRO A 56 23.74 9.10 0.11
C PRO A 56 24.62 7.85 0.17
N GLY A 57 24.24 6.81 -0.56
CA GLY A 57 25.00 5.56 -0.71
C GLY A 57 25.56 5.38 -2.12
N ILE A 58 26.48 4.43 -2.29
CA ILE A 58 27.14 4.15 -3.57
C ILE A 58 26.17 3.81 -4.70
N HIS A 59 25.03 3.22 -4.42
CA HIS A 59 23.99 2.92 -5.41
C HIS A 59 23.39 4.18 -6.04
N HIS A 60 23.32 5.30 -5.30
CA HIS A 60 22.88 6.58 -5.84
C HIS A 60 23.87 7.15 -6.87
N VAL A 61 25.17 6.90 -6.68
CA VAL A 61 26.22 7.33 -7.64
C VAL A 61 25.97 6.70 -9.00
N LEU A 62 25.68 5.39 -9.05
CA LEU A 62 25.48 4.70 -10.33
C LEU A 62 24.29 5.27 -11.12
N SER A 63 23.14 5.48 -10.47
CA SER A 63 21.94 6.01 -11.14
C SER A 63 22.18 7.44 -11.65
N ARG A 64 22.85 8.28 -10.85
CA ARG A 64 23.17 9.67 -11.23
C ARG A 64 24.18 9.74 -12.37
N LEU A 65 25.16 8.83 -12.41
CA LEU A 65 26.13 8.75 -13.49
C LEU A 65 25.45 8.49 -14.84
N PHE A 66 24.49 7.58 -14.92
CA PHE A 66 23.74 7.33 -16.16
C PHE A 66 22.96 8.56 -16.60
N LYS A 67 22.30 9.25 -15.68
CA LYS A 67 21.55 10.47 -15.98
C LYS A 67 22.45 11.56 -16.53
N ASP A 68 23.57 11.84 -15.86
CA ASP A 68 24.54 12.86 -16.28
C ASP A 68 25.15 12.54 -17.65
N MET A 69 25.48 11.27 -17.88
CA MET A 69 26.05 10.82 -19.18
C MET A 69 25.08 11.12 -20.34
N VAL A 70 23.79 10.81 -20.20
CA VAL A 70 22.79 11.08 -21.23
C VAL A 70 22.61 12.58 -21.44
N CYS A 71 22.52 13.35 -20.36
CA CYS A 71 22.39 14.80 -20.43
C CYS A 71 23.60 15.47 -21.09
N ARG A 72 24.84 15.05 -20.75
CA ARG A 72 26.06 15.54 -21.41
C ARG A 72 26.10 15.15 -22.89
N TRP A 73 25.71 13.93 -23.23
CA TRP A 73 25.63 13.48 -24.60
C TRP A 73 24.67 14.35 -25.41
N LYS A 74 23.45 14.58 -24.91
CA LYS A 74 22.48 15.45 -25.58
C LYS A 74 22.95 16.90 -25.69
N THR A 75 23.68 17.40 -24.68
CA THR A 75 24.34 18.71 -24.76
C THR A 75 25.39 18.75 -25.88
N MET A 76 26.20 17.67 -26.06
CA MET A 76 27.19 17.59 -27.14
C MET A 76 26.54 17.45 -28.52
N GLU A 77 25.34 16.85 -28.61
CA GLU A 77 24.54 16.82 -29.85
C GLU A 77 23.94 18.18 -30.21
N GLY A 78 24.05 19.18 -29.33
CA GLY A 78 23.63 20.56 -29.58
C GLY A 78 22.29 20.93 -28.95
N HIS A 79 21.70 20.07 -28.13
CA HIS A 79 20.47 20.39 -27.40
C HIS A 79 20.73 21.34 -26.22
N VAL A 80 19.76 22.19 -25.88
CA VAL A 80 19.71 22.83 -24.57
C VAL A 80 19.13 21.84 -23.58
N VAL A 81 19.86 21.56 -22.49
CA VAL A 81 19.47 20.58 -21.45
C VAL A 81 19.51 21.27 -20.10
N GLU A 82 18.37 21.85 -19.71
CA GLU A 82 18.16 22.35 -18.35
C GLU A 82 18.00 21.14 -17.41
N ARG A 83 18.60 21.21 -16.22
CA ARG A 83 18.68 20.09 -15.28
C ARG A 83 18.40 20.61 -13.88
N LYS A 84 17.10 20.68 -13.53
CA LYS A 84 16.64 21.11 -12.21
C LYS A 84 16.82 19.97 -11.21
N GLY A 85 17.47 20.24 -10.07
CA GLY A 85 17.55 19.32 -8.94
C GLY A 85 16.22 19.24 -8.21
N GLY A 86 16.04 18.24 -7.35
CA GLY A 86 14.81 18.10 -6.57
C GLY A 86 15.00 17.32 -5.27
N TRP A 87 14.08 17.53 -4.34
CA TRP A 87 14.02 16.88 -3.04
C TRP A 87 12.63 16.31 -2.76
N ASP A 88 12.58 15.01 -2.49
CA ASP A 88 11.40 14.34 -1.94
C ASP A 88 11.45 14.45 -0.41
N THR A 89 10.55 15.23 0.15
CA THR A 89 10.62 15.68 1.55
C THR A 89 9.44 15.22 2.39
N HIS A 90 8.49 14.46 1.82
CA HIS A 90 7.29 14.01 2.47
C HIS A 90 7.29 12.52 2.82
N GLY A 91 6.32 12.14 3.62
CA GLY A 91 5.88 10.77 3.82
C GLY A 91 6.58 10.00 4.94
N LEU A 92 6.17 8.77 5.04
CA LEU A 92 6.55 7.83 6.10
C LEU A 92 8.06 7.72 6.37
N PRO A 93 8.97 7.79 5.36
CA PRO A 93 10.40 7.71 5.63
C PRO A 93 10.93 8.81 6.55
N VAL A 94 10.44 10.04 6.38
CA VAL A 94 10.82 11.20 7.21
C VAL A 94 10.18 11.07 8.59
N GLU A 95 8.88 10.76 8.64
CA GLU A 95 8.16 10.60 9.91
C GLU A 95 8.80 9.54 10.82
N ILE A 96 9.13 8.35 10.29
CA ILE A 96 9.75 7.27 11.08
C ILE A 96 11.10 7.71 11.66
N GLU A 97 11.88 8.48 10.91
CA GLU A 97 13.15 9.00 11.43
C GLU A 97 12.92 9.94 12.62
N VAL A 98 11.95 10.84 12.48
CA VAL A 98 11.58 11.78 13.56
C VAL A 98 10.93 11.06 14.74
N GLN A 99 10.02 10.11 14.50
CA GLN A 99 9.44 9.27 15.55
C GLN A 99 10.51 8.57 16.39
N LYS A 100 11.50 7.96 15.73
CA LYS A 100 12.63 7.31 16.43
C LYS A 100 13.48 8.29 17.23
N LYS A 101 13.74 9.49 16.70
CA LYS A 101 14.51 10.53 17.40
C LYS A 101 13.80 11.07 18.63
N LEU A 102 12.45 11.13 18.59
CA LEU A 102 11.61 11.66 19.65
C LEU A 102 11.02 10.57 20.59
N ASP A 103 11.27 9.29 20.28
CA ASP A 103 10.68 8.13 20.98
C ASP A 103 9.14 8.11 20.96
N LEU A 104 8.55 8.53 19.82
CA LEU A 104 7.09 8.56 19.61
C LEU A 104 6.68 7.32 18.79
N MET A 105 6.28 6.24 19.48
CA MET A 105 6.09 4.93 18.85
C MET A 105 4.66 4.65 18.39
N SER A 106 3.70 5.58 18.59
CA SER A 106 2.31 5.44 18.14
C SER A 106 1.72 6.76 17.64
N ASN A 107 0.59 6.69 16.95
CA ASN A 107 -0.13 7.87 16.49
C ASN A 107 -0.63 8.71 17.67
N GLU A 108 -1.11 8.07 18.75
CA GLU A 108 -1.55 8.74 19.97
C GLU A 108 -0.40 9.54 20.62
N ALA A 109 0.83 8.97 20.62
CA ALA A 109 2.00 9.68 21.16
C ALA A 109 2.35 10.92 20.31
N ILE A 110 2.15 10.88 18.99
CA ILE A 110 2.33 12.04 18.10
C ILE A 110 1.26 13.10 18.39
N GLU A 111 0.01 12.69 18.57
CA GLU A 111 -1.10 13.60 18.89
C GLU A 111 -0.91 14.27 20.25
N GLU A 112 -0.43 13.54 21.27
CA GLU A 112 -0.07 14.08 22.58
C GLU A 112 1.13 15.04 22.50
N TYR A 113 2.12 14.76 21.66
CA TYR A 113 3.26 15.65 21.40
C TYR A 113 2.82 16.95 20.70
N GLY A 114 1.81 16.86 19.87
CA GLY A 114 1.24 17.93 19.05
C GLY A 114 1.66 17.84 17.59
N MET A 115 0.67 17.74 16.70
CA MET A 115 0.87 17.56 15.25
C MET A 115 1.74 18.65 14.63
N GLU A 116 1.49 19.93 14.96
CA GLU A 116 2.29 21.07 14.50
C GLU A 116 3.77 20.91 14.86
N ALA A 117 4.04 20.67 16.15
CA ALA A 117 5.40 20.50 16.65
C ALA A 117 6.11 19.29 16.02
N PHE A 118 5.38 18.21 15.74
CA PHE A 118 5.90 17.03 15.05
C PHE A 118 6.23 17.33 13.59
N ASN A 119 5.35 18.01 12.87
CA ASN A 119 5.55 18.38 11.47
C ASN A 119 6.71 19.38 11.31
N ASP A 120 6.90 20.29 12.26
CA ASP A 120 8.08 21.17 12.29
C ASP A 120 9.37 20.36 12.43
N LYS A 121 9.38 19.31 13.26
CA LYS A 121 10.53 18.41 13.36
C LYS A 121 10.77 17.60 12.08
N CYS A 122 9.72 17.25 11.35
CA CYS A 122 9.86 16.64 10.03
C CYS A 122 10.51 17.62 9.03
N LYS A 123 10.07 18.87 8.99
CA LYS A 123 10.69 19.94 8.17
C LYS A 123 12.17 20.17 8.51
N GLU A 124 12.50 20.20 9.80
CA GLU A 124 13.91 20.32 10.22
C GLU A 124 14.74 19.10 9.79
N SER A 125 14.15 17.89 9.86
CA SER A 125 14.86 16.64 9.58
C SER A 125 15.27 16.50 8.13
N VAL A 126 14.42 16.95 7.17
CA VAL A 126 14.70 16.80 5.73
C VAL A 126 15.97 17.51 5.26
N TRP A 127 16.35 18.60 5.93
CA TRP A 127 17.57 19.34 5.61
C TRP A 127 18.83 18.78 6.25
N THR A 128 18.70 17.78 7.14
CA THR A 128 19.85 17.20 7.88
C THR A 128 20.89 16.58 6.95
N TYR A 129 20.49 16.05 5.82
CA TYR A 129 21.35 15.31 4.90
C TYR A 129 21.62 16.05 3.59
N GLU A 130 21.05 17.22 3.36
CA GLU A 130 21.19 17.98 2.12
C GLU A 130 22.65 18.26 1.78
N GLU A 131 23.43 18.72 2.76
CA GLU A 131 24.86 19.02 2.56
C GLU A 131 25.63 17.80 2.06
N ALA A 132 25.39 16.62 2.66
CA ALA A 132 26.06 15.38 2.24
C ALA A 132 25.65 14.94 0.83
N TRP A 133 24.40 15.18 0.44
CA TRP A 133 23.91 14.93 -0.92
C TRP A 133 24.51 15.90 -1.94
N ARG A 134 24.62 17.19 -1.59
CA ARG A 134 25.24 18.22 -2.41
C ARG A 134 26.72 17.91 -2.60
N GLU A 135 27.45 17.60 -1.52
CA GLU A 135 28.86 17.20 -1.56
C GLU A 135 29.10 15.98 -2.46
N MET A 136 28.25 14.93 -2.34
CA MET A 136 28.35 13.76 -3.23
C MET A 136 28.07 14.14 -4.68
N THR A 137 27.06 14.96 -4.96
CA THR A 137 26.67 15.40 -6.30
C THR A 137 27.80 16.16 -6.98
N GLU A 138 28.42 17.09 -6.28
CA GLU A 138 29.59 17.84 -6.73
C GLU A 138 30.79 16.91 -6.93
N ARG A 139 31.11 16.07 -5.93
CA ARG A 139 32.27 15.17 -5.97
C ARG A 139 32.23 14.18 -7.13
N MET A 140 31.06 13.70 -7.56
CA MET A 140 30.93 12.85 -8.73
C MET A 140 30.88 13.63 -10.07
N GLY A 141 30.88 14.97 -10.01
CA GLY A 141 30.80 15.84 -11.18
C GLY A 141 29.47 15.80 -11.92
N PHE A 142 28.38 15.49 -11.22
CA PHE A 142 27.03 15.49 -11.80
C PHE A 142 26.55 16.94 -11.98
N TRP A 143 26.36 17.36 -13.22
CA TRP A 143 25.88 18.68 -13.56
C TRP A 143 24.35 18.75 -13.43
N VAL A 144 23.88 19.28 -12.34
CA VAL A 144 22.47 19.52 -12.01
C VAL A 144 22.37 20.80 -11.18
N ASP A 145 21.36 21.61 -11.45
CA ASP A 145 21.09 22.82 -10.70
C ASP A 145 20.52 22.45 -9.32
N MET A 146 21.33 22.65 -8.30
CA MET A 146 20.98 22.44 -6.90
C MET A 146 20.74 23.75 -6.15
N ASP A 147 20.84 24.90 -6.83
CA ASP A 147 20.63 26.21 -6.21
C ASP A 147 19.17 26.68 -6.35
N ASP A 148 18.47 26.19 -7.39
CA ASP A 148 17.02 26.33 -7.55
C ASP A 148 16.33 24.96 -7.68
N PRO A 149 16.42 24.08 -6.66
CA PRO A 149 15.77 22.77 -6.71
C PRO A 149 14.26 22.91 -6.50
N TYR A 150 13.48 22.01 -7.07
CA TYR A 150 12.10 21.85 -6.61
C TYR A 150 12.09 21.04 -5.30
N VAL A 151 11.12 21.32 -4.44
CA VAL A 151 10.99 20.65 -3.14
C VAL A 151 9.53 20.31 -2.91
N THR A 152 9.22 19.05 -2.65
CA THR A 152 7.83 18.61 -2.58
C THR A 152 7.03 19.23 -1.43
N LEU A 153 7.70 19.73 -0.38
CA LEU A 153 7.06 20.42 0.76
C LEU A 153 6.67 21.89 0.48
N HIS A 154 7.10 22.47 -0.64
CA HIS A 154 6.75 23.86 -0.95
C HIS A 154 5.28 23.96 -1.41
N ASP A 155 4.58 25.01 -0.99
CA ASP A 155 3.17 25.21 -1.30
C ASP A 155 2.88 25.25 -2.81
N GLU A 156 3.79 25.79 -3.62
CA GLU A 156 3.67 25.82 -5.08
C GLU A 156 3.68 24.39 -5.66
N TYR A 157 4.49 23.51 -5.10
CA TYR A 157 4.52 22.10 -5.52
C TYR A 157 3.25 21.37 -5.10
N ILE A 158 2.81 21.57 -3.85
CA ILE A 158 1.57 21.01 -3.30
C ILE A 158 0.36 21.49 -4.13
N GLU A 159 0.30 22.78 -4.49
CA GLU A 159 -0.78 23.33 -5.31
C GLU A 159 -0.86 22.66 -6.68
N SER A 160 0.28 22.43 -7.33
CA SER A 160 0.33 21.68 -8.60
C SER A 160 -0.14 20.22 -8.45
N ALA A 161 0.21 19.56 -7.34
CA ALA A 161 -0.28 18.20 -7.03
C ALA A 161 -1.80 18.23 -6.78
N TRP A 162 -2.34 19.23 -6.08
CA TRP A 162 -3.76 19.44 -5.88
C TRP A 162 -4.51 19.64 -7.19
N TRP A 163 -3.95 20.45 -8.09
CA TRP A 163 -4.51 20.62 -9.43
C TRP A 163 -4.66 19.29 -10.17
N SER A 164 -3.64 18.45 -10.11
CA SER A 164 -3.67 17.12 -10.72
C SER A 164 -4.77 16.23 -10.13
N LEU A 165 -4.91 16.19 -8.79
CA LEU A 165 -6.00 15.46 -8.14
C LEU A 165 -7.38 16.01 -8.50
N LYS A 166 -7.53 17.33 -8.59
CA LYS A 166 -8.76 17.97 -9.05
C LYS A 166 -9.15 17.51 -10.45
N GLN A 167 -8.17 17.43 -11.38
CA GLN A 167 -8.42 16.90 -12.72
C GLN A 167 -8.90 15.46 -12.71
N MET A 168 -8.35 14.63 -11.81
CA MET A 168 -8.77 13.24 -11.65
C MET A 168 -10.16 13.16 -11.01
N PHE A 169 -10.45 14.00 -10.02
CA PHE A 169 -11.76 14.08 -9.37
C PHE A 169 -12.85 14.47 -10.37
N ASP A 170 -12.64 15.51 -11.16
CA ASP A 170 -13.59 16.00 -12.15
C ASP A 170 -13.86 14.96 -13.27
N LYS A 171 -12.89 14.10 -13.54
CA LYS A 171 -13.03 12.96 -14.48
C LYS A 171 -13.64 11.71 -13.83
N GLY A 172 -13.97 11.74 -12.53
CA GLY A 172 -14.49 10.58 -11.80
C GLY A 172 -13.46 9.47 -11.57
N LEU A 173 -12.17 9.79 -11.69
CA LEU A 173 -11.08 8.86 -11.43
C LEU A 173 -10.66 8.84 -9.95
N LEU A 174 -10.79 9.96 -9.24
CA LEU A 174 -10.59 10.00 -7.79
C LEU A 174 -11.91 9.68 -7.09
N PHE A 175 -11.92 8.69 -6.21
CA PHE A 175 -13.12 8.26 -5.51
C PHE A 175 -12.81 7.71 -4.12
N ARG A 176 -13.77 7.83 -3.20
CA ARG A 176 -13.74 7.18 -1.90
C ARG A 176 -14.24 5.75 -2.01
N GLY A 177 -13.56 4.80 -1.40
CA GLY A 177 -13.96 3.40 -1.38
C GLY A 177 -13.65 2.76 -0.03
N HIS A 178 -14.39 1.69 0.29
CA HIS A 178 -14.12 0.82 1.43
C HIS A 178 -13.62 -0.51 0.87
N LYS A 179 -12.35 -0.83 1.11
CA LYS A 179 -11.68 -2.03 0.56
C LYS A 179 -10.75 -2.62 1.60
N VAL A 180 -10.41 -3.89 1.41
CA VAL A 180 -9.34 -4.52 2.18
C VAL A 180 -7.98 -4.06 1.64
N LEU A 181 -7.20 -3.44 2.52
CA LEU A 181 -5.87 -2.93 2.21
C LEU A 181 -4.81 -3.61 3.08
N PRO A 182 -3.59 -3.77 2.60
CA PRO A 182 -2.45 -4.11 3.44
C PRO A 182 -2.20 -2.97 4.43
N TYR A 183 -2.28 -3.26 5.71
CA TYR A 183 -2.20 -2.29 6.79
C TYR A 183 -1.13 -2.70 7.80
N CYS A 184 -0.36 -1.74 8.29
CA CYS A 184 0.62 -1.96 9.34
C CYS A 184 0.15 -1.31 10.65
N PRO A 185 -0.23 -2.09 11.67
CA PRO A 185 -0.65 -1.55 12.96
C PRO A 185 0.43 -0.73 13.66
N GLN A 186 1.71 -1.11 13.49
CA GLN A 186 2.83 -0.40 14.11
C GLN A 186 3.03 1.02 13.55
N THR A 187 2.82 1.21 12.25
CA THR A 187 2.94 2.53 11.63
C THR A 187 1.60 3.25 11.53
N GLY A 188 0.48 2.56 11.81
CA GLY A 188 -0.87 3.12 11.76
C GLY A 188 -1.28 3.58 10.35
N THR A 189 -0.80 2.91 9.29
CA THR A 189 -1.12 3.31 7.91
C THR A 189 -1.28 2.13 6.96
N SER A 190 -2.07 2.33 5.92
CA SER A 190 -2.21 1.40 4.79
C SER A 190 -1.07 1.57 3.78
N TYR A 191 -0.83 0.52 2.99
CA TYR A 191 0.21 0.47 1.98
C TYR A 191 -0.35 0.20 0.60
N SER A 192 0.26 0.81 -0.41
CA SER A 192 -0.03 0.51 -1.82
C SER A 192 0.58 -0.84 -2.22
N THR A 193 0.08 -1.44 -3.30
CA THR A 193 0.61 -2.70 -3.85
C THR A 193 2.12 -2.63 -4.13
N HIS A 194 2.62 -1.46 -4.57
CA HIS A 194 4.04 -1.26 -4.81
C HIS A 194 4.86 -1.34 -3.51
N GLU A 195 4.43 -0.68 -2.46
CA GLU A 195 5.11 -0.69 -1.16
C GLU A 195 5.14 -2.10 -0.55
N VAL A 196 4.05 -2.84 -0.65
CA VAL A 196 3.93 -4.23 -0.19
C VAL A 196 4.95 -5.13 -0.88
N SER A 197 5.15 -4.94 -2.20
CA SER A 197 6.10 -5.76 -2.98
C SER A 197 7.56 -5.65 -2.52
N LEU A 198 7.90 -4.62 -1.76
CA LEU A 198 9.25 -4.39 -1.21
C LEU A 198 9.52 -5.15 0.10
N GLY A 199 8.48 -5.68 0.74
CA GLY A 199 8.54 -6.24 2.09
C GLY A 199 8.21 -7.73 2.21
N TYR A 200 8.13 -8.49 1.12
CA TYR A 200 7.86 -9.93 1.23
C TYR A 200 9.02 -10.68 1.85
N LYS A 201 8.70 -11.61 2.75
CA LYS A 201 9.64 -12.51 3.42
C LYS A 201 9.09 -13.92 3.48
N GLU A 202 9.97 -14.91 3.34
CA GLU A 202 9.63 -16.29 3.66
C GLU A 202 9.47 -16.45 5.19
N VAL A 203 8.30 -16.89 5.61
CA VAL A 203 7.95 -17.15 7.01
C VAL A 203 7.45 -18.57 7.17
N SER A 204 7.64 -19.13 8.36
CA SER A 204 7.10 -20.44 8.73
C SER A 204 6.13 -20.26 9.88
N GLU A 205 4.84 -20.36 9.59
CA GLU A 205 3.73 -20.12 10.53
C GLU A 205 2.83 -21.35 10.65
N PRO A 206 2.03 -21.46 11.73
CA PRO A 206 1.07 -22.56 11.86
C PRO A 206 -0.05 -22.40 10.83
N ALA A 207 -0.33 -23.49 10.12
CA ALA A 207 -1.53 -23.63 9.30
C ALA A 207 -2.43 -24.72 9.88
N VAL A 208 -3.74 -24.50 9.82
CA VAL A 208 -4.72 -25.33 10.51
C VAL A 208 -5.83 -25.81 9.60
N TYR A 209 -6.26 -27.05 9.81
CA TYR A 209 -7.48 -27.62 9.24
C TYR A 209 -8.56 -27.65 10.32
N ILE A 210 -9.67 -26.98 10.07
CA ILE A 210 -10.74 -26.72 11.05
C ILE A 210 -12.02 -27.44 10.63
N LYS A 211 -12.69 -28.06 11.59
CA LYS A 211 -13.97 -28.74 11.45
C LYS A 211 -15.12 -27.79 11.77
N PHE A 212 -15.90 -27.41 10.77
CA PHE A 212 -17.08 -26.59 10.90
C PHE A 212 -18.31 -27.51 10.97
N ARG A 213 -18.83 -27.71 12.18
CA ARG A 213 -19.96 -28.64 12.42
C ARG A 213 -21.26 -28.10 11.85
N LEU A 214 -21.89 -28.83 10.96
CA LEU A 214 -23.22 -28.51 10.44
C LEU A 214 -24.28 -28.51 11.56
N ILE A 215 -25.34 -27.69 11.40
CA ILE A 215 -26.41 -27.58 12.41
C ILE A 215 -27.40 -28.73 12.27
N ASP A 216 -27.82 -29.03 11.05
CA ASP A 216 -28.87 -30.02 10.75
C ASP A 216 -28.28 -31.35 10.22
N ASP A 217 -26.98 -31.60 10.51
CA ASP A 217 -26.25 -32.78 10.05
C ASP A 217 -25.15 -33.13 11.07
N ASP A 218 -24.80 -34.42 11.18
CA ASP A 218 -23.73 -34.85 12.07
C ASP A 218 -22.33 -34.69 11.47
N ALA A 219 -22.22 -34.29 10.19
CA ALA A 219 -20.96 -34.07 9.51
C ALA A 219 -20.37 -32.69 9.79
N SER A 220 -19.05 -32.59 9.65
CA SER A 220 -18.32 -31.31 9.68
C SER A 220 -17.71 -31.00 8.31
N ILE A 221 -17.80 -29.76 7.87
CA ILE A 221 -17.08 -29.28 6.69
C ILE A 221 -15.65 -28.93 7.13
N LEU A 222 -14.65 -29.39 6.37
CA LEU A 222 -13.25 -29.14 6.67
C LEU A 222 -12.73 -27.96 5.83
N ALA A 223 -12.26 -26.90 6.48
CA ALA A 223 -11.59 -25.77 5.83
C ALA A 223 -10.14 -25.64 6.33
N TRP A 224 -9.31 -24.95 5.57
CA TRP A 224 -7.89 -24.74 5.85
C TRP A 224 -7.56 -23.24 5.82
N THR A 225 -6.66 -22.83 6.74
CA THR A 225 -6.14 -21.47 6.76
C THR A 225 -4.69 -21.43 7.25
N THR A 226 -3.92 -20.46 6.74
CA THR A 226 -2.57 -20.09 7.21
C THR A 226 -2.58 -18.93 8.19
N THR A 227 -3.76 -18.37 8.49
CA THR A 227 -3.95 -17.21 9.35
C THR A 227 -4.96 -17.52 10.47
N PRO A 228 -4.59 -18.30 11.51
CA PRO A 228 -5.51 -18.68 12.57
C PRO A 228 -6.19 -17.49 13.25
N TRP A 229 -5.49 -16.34 13.33
CA TRP A 229 -6.01 -15.10 13.92
C TRP A 229 -7.27 -14.55 13.23
N THR A 230 -7.58 -14.96 11.97
CA THR A 230 -8.81 -14.53 11.28
C THR A 230 -10.04 -15.38 11.65
N LEU A 231 -9.85 -16.56 12.26
CA LEU A 231 -10.94 -17.50 12.59
C LEU A 231 -12.01 -16.92 13.55
N PRO A 232 -11.68 -16.05 14.52
CA PRO A 232 -12.72 -15.39 15.32
C PRO A 232 -13.65 -14.49 14.49
N GLY A 233 -13.19 -13.99 13.35
CA GLY A 233 -13.98 -13.21 12.38
C GLY A 233 -14.71 -14.06 11.32
N ASN A 234 -14.72 -15.39 11.44
CA ASN A 234 -15.40 -16.27 10.49
C ASN A 234 -16.90 -16.04 10.49
N VAL A 235 -17.47 -15.83 9.30
CA VAL A 235 -18.93 -15.62 9.10
C VAL A 235 -19.51 -16.40 7.94
N GLY A 236 -18.68 -17.07 7.14
CA GLY A 236 -19.10 -17.88 5.99
C GLY A 236 -18.10 -18.98 5.64
N LEU A 237 -18.53 -19.95 4.85
CA LEU A 237 -17.68 -20.92 4.17
C LEU A 237 -17.93 -20.81 2.68
N ALA A 238 -16.89 -20.45 1.91
CA ALA A 238 -16.99 -20.34 0.46
C ALA A 238 -16.65 -21.67 -0.22
N ILE A 239 -17.45 -22.08 -1.18
CA ILE A 239 -17.27 -23.31 -1.97
C ILE A 239 -17.47 -23.05 -3.46
N GLY A 240 -16.81 -23.89 -4.29
CA GLY A 240 -17.04 -23.91 -5.73
C GLY A 240 -18.28 -24.75 -6.06
N PRO A 241 -19.32 -24.20 -6.70
CA PRO A 241 -20.57 -24.94 -6.97
C PRO A 241 -20.37 -26.15 -7.89
N ASP A 242 -19.40 -26.07 -8.81
CA ASP A 242 -19.06 -27.11 -9.77
C ASP A 242 -17.98 -28.09 -9.27
N VAL A 243 -17.37 -27.82 -8.12
CA VAL A 243 -16.39 -28.71 -7.50
C VAL A 243 -17.09 -29.96 -6.95
N THR A 244 -16.48 -31.12 -7.15
CA THR A 244 -16.96 -32.38 -6.55
C THR A 244 -16.46 -32.48 -5.12
N TYR A 245 -17.38 -32.57 -4.17
CA TYR A 245 -17.10 -32.83 -2.76
C TYR A 245 -17.44 -34.27 -2.42
N CYS A 246 -16.85 -34.76 -1.36
CA CYS A 246 -17.18 -36.07 -0.80
C CYS A 246 -17.45 -35.96 0.70
N ARG A 247 -18.39 -36.78 1.17
CA ARG A 247 -18.63 -37.07 2.58
C ARG A 247 -17.90 -38.37 2.90
N VAL A 248 -17.05 -38.32 3.87
CA VAL A 248 -16.25 -39.50 4.30
C VAL A 248 -16.50 -39.78 5.77
N ARG A 249 -16.45 -41.04 6.16
CA ARG A 249 -16.47 -41.48 7.56
C ARG A 249 -15.08 -41.96 7.95
N ILE A 250 -14.59 -41.52 9.11
CA ILE A 250 -13.34 -42.00 9.69
C ILE A 250 -13.54 -43.46 10.15
N THR A 251 -12.74 -44.35 9.61
CA THR A 251 -12.82 -45.80 9.95
C THR A 251 -11.75 -46.25 10.91
N GLU A 252 -10.54 -45.66 10.83
CA GLU A 252 -9.42 -45.96 11.70
C GLU A 252 -8.61 -44.71 12.02
N SER A 253 -8.01 -44.68 13.21
CA SER A 253 -7.02 -43.66 13.56
C SER A 253 -5.76 -43.82 12.72
N PRO A 254 -4.96 -42.76 12.49
CA PRO A 254 -3.72 -42.82 11.72
C PRO A 254 -2.79 -43.92 12.25
N SER A 255 -2.18 -44.69 11.35
CA SER A 255 -1.14 -45.66 11.69
C SER A 255 0.18 -44.88 11.93
N GLY A 256 0.53 -44.63 13.20
CA GLY A 256 1.73 -43.93 13.62
C GLY A 256 1.44 -42.89 14.70
N SER A 257 2.48 -42.17 15.16
CA SER A 257 2.27 -41.07 16.07
C SER A 257 1.59 -39.92 15.29
N TRP A 258 0.45 -39.46 15.77
CA TRP A 258 -0.15 -38.21 15.34
C TRP A 258 0.74 -37.07 15.84
N ASP A 259 1.49 -36.44 14.94
CA ASP A 259 2.37 -35.34 15.31
C ASP A 259 1.55 -34.04 15.31
N GLY A 260 1.04 -33.64 16.48
CA GLY A 260 0.36 -32.37 16.64
C GLY A 260 -0.95 -32.45 17.42
N ARG A 261 -1.55 -31.25 17.58
CA ARG A 261 -2.87 -31.04 18.21
C ARG A 261 -3.98 -31.43 17.23
N GLY A 262 -5.15 -31.78 17.75
CA GLY A 262 -6.36 -32.08 16.98
C GLY A 262 -6.54 -33.55 16.65
N GLY A 263 -7.37 -33.82 15.65
CA GLY A 263 -7.72 -35.16 15.16
C GLY A 263 -9.19 -35.30 14.80
N ALA A 264 -9.56 -36.55 14.42
CA ALA A 264 -10.94 -36.93 14.24
C ALA A 264 -11.16 -38.32 14.90
N GLU A 265 -12.35 -38.53 15.45
CA GLU A 265 -12.73 -39.78 16.08
C GLU A 265 -13.23 -40.80 15.05
N VAL A 266 -13.07 -42.06 15.35
CA VAL A 266 -13.66 -43.15 14.51
C VAL A 266 -15.18 -42.99 14.52
N GLY A 267 -15.78 -42.96 13.32
CA GLY A 267 -17.20 -42.74 13.11
C GLY A 267 -17.54 -41.27 12.80
N GLU A 268 -16.63 -40.33 13.01
CA GLU A 268 -16.83 -38.92 12.64
C GLU A 268 -16.91 -38.77 11.11
N GLU A 269 -17.77 -37.88 10.64
CA GLU A 269 -17.98 -37.63 9.21
C GLU A 269 -17.48 -36.24 8.80
N LEU A 270 -16.67 -36.20 7.74
CA LEU A 270 -16.04 -34.99 7.22
C LEU A 270 -16.44 -34.76 5.76
N ILE A 271 -16.55 -33.49 5.39
CA ILE A 271 -16.84 -33.05 4.01
C ILE A 271 -15.69 -32.18 3.52
N LEU A 272 -15.11 -32.52 2.35
CA LEU A 272 -14.07 -31.77 1.68
C LEU A 272 -14.08 -32.07 0.17
N ALA A 273 -13.31 -31.31 -0.63
CA ALA A 273 -13.18 -31.60 -2.06
C ALA A 273 -12.56 -32.97 -2.31
N LYS A 274 -13.12 -33.73 -3.22
CA LYS A 274 -12.71 -35.11 -3.55
C LYS A 274 -11.26 -35.20 -3.97
N ASP A 275 -10.80 -34.27 -4.80
CA ASP A 275 -9.45 -34.27 -5.36
C ASP A 275 -8.36 -34.05 -4.31
N LEU A 276 -8.71 -33.46 -3.16
CA LEU A 276 -7.80 -33.15 -2.05
C LEU A 276 -7.84 -34.19 -0.91
N LEU A 277 -8.67 -35.21 -1.03
CA LEU A 277 -8.91 -36.20 0.02
C LEU A 277 -7.62 -36.88 0.52
N SER A 278 -6.78 -37.34 -0.41
CA SER A 278 -5.52 -38.04 -0.09
C SER A 278 -4.46 -37.11 0.51
N ASP A 279 -4.47 -35.84 0.16
CA ASP A 279 -3.46 -34.87 0.60
C ASP A 279 -3.79 -34.29 1.97
N VAL A 280 -5.07 -34.20 2.29
CA VAL A 280 -5.58 -33.61 3.52
C VAL A 280 -5.72 -34.64 4.63
N LEU A 281 -6.41 -35.76 4.35
CA LEU A 281 -6.75 -36.74 5.38
C LEU A 281 -5.59 -37.67 5.66
N ARG A 282 -5.31 -37.88 6.95
CA ARG A 282 -4.30 -38.82 7.47
C ARG A 282 -4.92 -40.07 8.09
N HIS A 283 -6.25 -40.09 8.25
CA HIS A 283 -7.03 -41.19 8.74
C HIS A 283 -7.42 -42.12 7.60
N GLN A 284 -7.71 -43.41 7.90
CA GLN A 284 -8.42 -44.24 6.96
C GLN A 284 -9.90 -43.82 6.94
N VAL A 285 -10.46 -43.76 5.74
CA VAL A 285 -11.82 -43.27 5.53
C VAL A 285 -12.61 -44.15 4.58
N GLU A 286 -13.90 -44.20 4.81
CA GLU A 286 -14.89 -44.74 3.87
C GLU A 286 -15.58 -43.55 3.20
N VAL A 287 -15.58 -43.52 1.86
CA VAL A 287 -16.34 -42.51 1.10
C VAL A 287 -17.80 -42.93 1.11
N LEU A 288 -18.66 -42.14 1.75
CA LEU A 288 -20.08 -42.40 1.87
C LEU A 288 -20.87 -41.88 0.67
N GLU A 289 -20.51 -40.68 0.22
CA GLU A 289 -21.24 -39.99 -0.83
C GLU A 289 -20.30 -39.02 -1.57
N GLU A 290 -20.55 -38.84 -2.88
CA GLU A 290 -19.94 -37.81 -3.73
C GLU A 290 -21.04 -36.92 -4.30
N PHE A 291 -20.84 -35.61 -4.28
CA PHE A 291 -21.85 -34.64 -4.74
C PHE A 291 -21.22 -33.34 -5.25
N SER A 292 -21.99 -32.55 -6.00
CA SER A 292 -21.60 -31.20 -6.42
C SER A 292 -21.66 -30.24 -5.25
N GLY A 293 -20.73 -29.25 -5.22
CA GLY A 293 -20.73 -28.19 -4.22
C GLY A 293 -22.05 -27.44 -4.11
N SER A 294 -22.79 -27.33 -5.22
CA SER A 294 -24.13 -26.70 -5.22
C SER A 294 -25.10 -27.27 -4.17
N THR A 295 -24.91 -28.51 -3.73
CA THR A 295 -25.75 -29.16 -2.69
C THR A 295 -25.41 -28.71 -1.26
N LEU A 296 -24.27 -28.08 -1.06
CA LEU A 296 -23.86 -27.53 0.23
C LEU A 296 -24.34 -26.08 0.44
N ILE A 297 -24.65 -25.35 -0.63
CA ILE A 297 -25.04 -23.94 -0.56
C ILE A 297 -26.25 -23.77 0.37
N GLY A 298 -26.14 -22.79 1.29
CA GLY A 298 -27.19 -22.48 2.27
C GLY A 298 -27.19 -23.39 3.50
N LYS A 299 -26.36 -24.45 3.57
CA LYS A 299 -26.22 -25.24 4.80
C LYS A 299 -25.61 -24.39 5.90
N ALA A 300 -26.25 -24.37 7.07
CA ALA A 300 -25.77 -23.63 8.24
C ALA A 300 -24.82 -24.47 9.10
N TYR A 301 -23.84 -23.79 9.71
CA TYR A 301 -22.87 -24.41 10.61
C TYR A 301 -22.75 -23.62 11.92
N ARG A 302 -22.18 -24.23 12.95
CA ARG A 302 -21.95 -23.60 14.25
C ARG A 302 -20.74 -22.66 14.19
N PRO A 303 -20.88 -21.38 14.65
CA PRO A 303 -19.74 -20.47 14.72
C PRO A 303 -18.64 -21.03 15.62
N LEU A 304 -17.38 -20.82 15.21
CA LEU A 304 -16.19 -21.24 15.97
C LEU A 304 -16.05 -20.48 17.30
N PHE A 305 -16.32 -19.17 17.25
CA PHE A 305 -16.26 -18.26 18.39
C PHE A 305 -17.63 -17.60 18.57
N PRO A 306 -18.55 -18.24 19.35
CA PRO A 306 -19.90 -17.70 19.54
C PRO A 306 -19.88 -16.33 20.20
N GLY A 307 -20.47 -15.32 19.56
CA GLY A 307 -20.56 -13.95 20.06
C GLY A 307 -19.43 -13.03 19.61
N ALA A 308 -18.39 -13.52 18.91
CA ALA A 308 -17.30 -12.69 18.38
C ALA A 308 -17.76 -11.71 17.29
N VAL A 309 -18.72 -12.13 16.47
CA VAL A 309 -19.38 -11.31 15.46
C VAL A 309 -20.88 -11.28 15.72
N ASP A 310 -21.48 -10.11 15.59
CA ASP A 310 -22.94 -9.96 15.64
C ASP A 310 -23.54 -10.33 14.28
N ARG A 311 -24.53 -11.19 14.29
CA ARG A 311 -25.25 -11.60 13.09
C ARG A 311 -25.98 -10.43 12.43
N GLY A 312 -26.48 -9.49 13.22
CA GLY A 312 -27.37 -8.44 12.75
C GLY A 312 -28.57 -9.03 12.00
N ASP A 313 -28.94 -8.39 10.88
CA ASP A 313 -30.03 -8.82 10.00
C ASP A 313 -29.56 -9.82 8.90
N SER A 314 -28.32 -10.32 8.96
CA SER A 314 -27.80 -11.25 7.94
C SER A 314 -28.48 -12.61 7.99
N GLU A 315 -29.10 -13.01 6.89
CA GLU A 315 -29.65 -14.36 6.72
C GLU A 315 -28.56 -15.37 6.33
N SER A 316 -27.46 -14.89 5.70
CA SER A 316 -26.35 -15.71 5.20
C SER A 316 -25.26 -15.98 6.24
N ALA A 317 -25.34 -15.38 7.44
CA ALA A 317 -24.33 -15.56 8.48
C ALA A 317 -24.20 -17.04 8.90
N TRP A 318 -22.95 -17.52 8.93
CA TRP A 318 -22.56 -18.90 9.24
C TRP A 318 -23.23 -19.93 8.36
N THR A 319 -23.32 -19.63 7.06
CA THR A 319 -23.78 -20.58 6.03
C THR A 319 -22.69 -20.82 5.01
N VAL A 320 -22.88 -21.88 4.23
CA VAL A 320 -22.07 -22.19 3.05
C VAL A 320 -22.55 -21.31 1.90
N VAL A 321 -21.64 -20.58 1.26
CA VAL A 321 -21.91 -19.66 0.16
C VAL A 321 -21.13 -20.05 -1.09
N GLU A 322 -21.66 -19.71 -2.25
CA GLU A 322 -21.04 -19.95 -3.55
C GLU A 322 -19.94 -18.94 -3.82
N ALA A 323 -18.79 -19.40 -4.36
CA ALA A 323 -17.72 -18.53 -4.82
C ALA A 323 -16.98 -19.14 -6.01
N ASP A 324 -16.58 -18.32 -6.96
CA ASP A 324 -15.87 -18.70 -8.19
C ASP A 324 -14.35 -18.78 -8.02
N PHE A 325 -13.80 -18.18 -6.97
CA PHE A 325 -12.35 -18.19 -6.66
C PHE A 325 -11.89 -19.46 -5.94
N VAL A 326 -12.78 -20.35 -5.52
CA VAL A 326 -12.41 -21.58 -4.80
C VAL A 326 -11.71 -22.56 -5.75
N THR A 327 -10.51 -22.98 -5.38
CA THR A 327 -9.71 -23.94 -6.14
C THR A 327 -9.54 -25.27 -5.40
N THR A 328 -9.11 -26.31 -6.14
CA THR A 328 -8.75 -27.64 -5.59
C THR A 328 -7.27 -27.93 -5.76
N THR A 329 -6.45 -26.88 -5.91
CA THR A 329 -4.98 -27.04 -6.03
C THR A 329 -4.30 -27.12 -4.67
N ASP A 330 -4.93 -26.56 -3.63
CA ASP A 330 -4.41 -26.50 -2.27
C ASP A 330 -5.56 -26.44 -1.25
N GLY A 331 -5.27 -26.67 0.04
CA GLY A 331 -6.25 -26.60 1.12
C GLY A 331 -7.23 -27.76 1.15
N THR A 332 -8.53 -27.48 1.20
CA THR A 332 -9.62 -28.47 1.31
C THR A 332 -10.70 -28.30 0.23
N GLY A 333 -10.56 -27.32 -0.65
CA GLY A 333 -11.63 -26.89 -1.57
C GLY A 333 -12.78 -26.14 -0.85
N VAL A 334 -12.56 -25.72 0.38
CA VAL A 334 -13.46 -24.86 1.17
C VAL A 334 -12.65 -23.74 1.77
N VAL A 335 -13.06 -22.51 1.53
CA VAL A 335 -12.40 -21.31 2.06
C VAL A 335 -13.21 -20.76 3.24
N HIS A 336 -12.54 -20.61 4.38
CA HIS A 336 -13.11 -19.90 5.51
C HIS A 336 -13.16 -18.40 5.19
N THR A 337 -14.33 -17.77 5.35
CA THR A 337 -14.54 -16.37 4.99
C THR A 337 -14.59 -15.48 6.23
N ALA A 338 -13.68 -14.51 6.30
CA ALA A 338 -13.62 -13.46 7.29
C ALA A 338 -13.64 -12.09 6.58
N VAL A 339 -14.85 -11.55 6.38
CA VAL A 339 -15.16 -10.43 5.47
C VAL A 339 -14.22 -9.23 5.60
N MET A 340 -13.74 -8.93 6.80
CA MET A 340 -12.92 -7.73 7.05
C MET A 340 -11.41 -7.93 6.82
N TYR A 341 -10.95 -9.15 6.45
CA TYR A 341 -9.53 -9.51 6.45
C TYR A 341 -9.03 -10.19 5.17
N GLY A 342 -9.86 -10.24 4.10
CA GLY A 342 -9.50 -10.76 2.78
C GLY A 342 -10.23 -10.00 1.67
N GLU A 343 -9.56 -9.65 0.57
CA GLU A 343 -10.18 -8.91 -0.55
C GLU A 343 -11.33 -9.71 -1.19
N GLU A 344 -11.10 -11.02 -1.42
CA GLU A 344 -12.10 -11.93 -1.98
C GLU A 344 -13.24 -12.16 -0.98
N ASP A 345 -12.91 -12.32 0.31
CA ASP A 345 -13.87 -12.47 1.40
C ASP A 345 -14.78 -11.25 1.53
N TYR A 346 -14.19 -10.04 1.41
CA TYR A 346 -14.91 -8.78 1.48
C TYR A 346 -15.90 -8.65 0.30
N ASN A 347 -15.41 -8.87 -0.92
CA ASN A 347 -16.24 -8.78 -2.11
C ASN A 347 -17.40 -9.78 -2.07
N LEU A 348 -17.11 -11.03 -1.70
CA LEU A 348 -18.11 -12.07 -1.51
C LEU A 348 -19.11 -11.69 -0.41
N GLY A 349 -18.60 -11.24 0.75
CA GLY A 349 -19.42 -10.84 1.89
C GLY A 349 -20.43 -9.74 1.54
N MET A 350 -19.98 -8.70 0.81
CA MET A 350 -20.86 -7.63 0.33
C MET A 350 -21.89 -8.13 -0.67
N GLN A 351 -21.51 -9.06 -1.55
CA GLN A 351 -22.41 -9.62 -2.56
C GLN A 351 -23.53 -10.48 -1.95
N VAL A 352 -23.21 -11.30 -0.95
CA VAL A 352 -24.17 -12.27 -0.38
C VAL A 352 -24.73 -11.84 0.99
N GLY A 353 -24.36 -10.67 1.49
CA GLY A 353 -24.87 -10.09 2.74
C GLY A 353 -24.34 -10.77 4.00
N LEU A 354 -23.05 -11.20 4.03
CA LEU A 354 -22.41 -11.66 5.26
C LEU A 354 -22.15 -10.49 6.23
N PRO A 355 -22.11 -10.74 7.56
CA PRO A 355 -21.76 -9.72 8.53
C PRO A 355 -20.37 -9.13 8.25
N ALA A 356 -20.28 -7.80 8.23
CA ALA A 356 -19.04 -7.05 8.06
C ALA A 356 -18.70 -6.33 9.37
N GLN A 357 -18.03 -7.03 10.27
CA GLN A 357 -17.64 -6.52 11.58
C GLN A 357 -16.18 -6.81 11.86
N HIS A 358 -15.44 -5.79 12.31
CA HIS A 358 -14.08 -5.97 12.78
C HIS A 358 -14.03 -6.67 14.13
N THR A 359 -13.26 -7.75 14.21
CA THR A 359 -12.84 -8.40 15.45
C THR A 359 -11.44 -7.96 15.90
N VAL A 360 -10.77 -7.17 15.07
CA VAL A 360 -9.42 -6.62 15.29
C VAL A 360 -9.48 -5.10 15.16
N GLY A 361 -8.86 -4.39 16.09
CA GLY A 361 -8.74 -2.94 16.07
C GLY A 361 -7.65 -2.46 15.10
N ILE A 362 -7.61 -1.16 14.87
CA ILE A 362 -6.59 -0.48 14.06
C ILE A 362 -5.18 -0.61 14.66
N ASP A 363 -5.07 -0.89 15.95
CA ASP A 363 -3.82 -1.19 16.67
C ASP A 363 -3.33 -2.65 16.45
N GLY A 364 -4.10 -3.45 15.69
CA GLY A 364 -3.83 -4.86 15.44
C GLY A 364 -4.17 -5.79 16.60
N ASN A 365 -4.83 -5.29 17.65
CA ASN A 365 -5.27 -6.09 18.78
C ASN A 365 -6.71 -6.55 18.61
N PHE A 366 -7.06 -7.71 19.17
CA PHE A 366 -8.46 -8.13 19.21
C PHE A 366 -9.31 -7.13 19.99
N VAL A 367 -10.45 -6.74 19.44
CA VAL A 367 -11.38 -5.83 20.11
C VAL A 367 -12.08 -6.53 21.28
N SER A 368 -12.47 -5.74 22.28
CA SER A 368 -13.21 -6.27 23.44
C SER A 368 -14.52 -6.91 23.02
N GLY A 369 -14.79 -8.09 23.52
CA GLY A 369 -15.97 -8.89 23.21
C GLY A 369 -15.76 -9.89 22.08
N THR A 370 -14.58 -9.97 21.49
CA THR A 370 -14.24 -11.03 20.51
C THR A 370 -14.15 -12.39 21.21
N HIS A 371 -13.30 -12.52 22.20
CA HIS A 371 -13.21 -13.70 23.07
C HIS A 371 -12.31 -13.41 24.28
N HIS A 372 -12.69 -13.90 25.45
CA HIS A 372 -11.99 -13.62 26.71
C HIS A 372 -10.50 -14.00 26.75
N LEU A 373 -10.06 -14.93 25.89
CA LEU A 373 -8.64 -15.32 25.75
C LEU A 373 -7.86 -14.36 24.82
N LEU A 374 -8.55 -13.58 24.00
CA LEU A 374 -7.98 -12.82 22.88
C LEU A 374 -8.06 -11.31 23.10
N ASP A 375 -9.10 -10.83 23.76
CA ASP A 375 -9.42 -9.41 23.93
C ASP A 375 -8.22 -8.57 24.36
N GLY A 376 -7.92 -7.52 23.60
CA GLY A 376 -6.83 -6.57 23.86
C GLY A 376 -5.42 -7.08 23.54
N ARG A 377 -5.28 -8.26 22.93
CA ARG A 377 -3.97 -8.86 22.58
C ARG A 377 -3.70 -8.75 21.09
N TYR A 378 -2.41 -8.59 20.75
CA TYR A 378 -1.98 -8.53 19.35
C TYR A 378 -2.26 -9.86 18.64
N VAL A 379 -2.85 -9.77 17.44
CA VAL A 379 -3.41 -10.94 16.73
C VAL A 379 -2.39 -12.03 16.43
N LYS A 380 -1.18 -11.69 16.00
CA LYS A 380 -0.13 -12.66 15.67
C LYS A 380 0.44 -13.39 16.89
N ASP A 381 0.27 -12.84 18.10
CA ASP A 381 0.67 -13.48 19.34
C ASP A 381 -0.37 -14.48 19.85
N CYS A 382 -1.56 -14.50 19.25
CA CYS A 382 -2.70 -15.30 19.70
C CYS A 382 -2.91 -16.60 18.91
N ASP A 383 -2.16 -16.84 17.84
CA ASP A 383 -2.37 -18.03 16.99
C ASP A 383 -2.35 -19.33 17.81
N SER A 384 -1.40 -19.47 18.75
CA SER A 384 -1.33 -20.68 19.61
C SER A 384 -2.54 -20.82 20.53
N ASP A 385 -3.03 -19.73 21.13
CA ASP A 385 -4.20 -19.76 22.02
C ASP A 385 -5.48 -20.11 21.26
N ILE A 386 -5.62 -19.58 20.03
CA ILE A 386 -6.72 -19.91 19.12
C ILE A 386 -6.70 -21.41 18.78
N ILE A 387 -5.54 -21.93 18.42
CA ILE A 387 -5.38 -23.35 18.08
C ILE A 387 -5.65 -24.24 19.30
N ASP A 388 -5.19 -23.85 20.50
CA ASP A 388 -5.45 -24.58 21.74
C ASP A 388 -6.94 -24.61 22.09
N TYR A 389 -7.62 -23.46 21.95
CA TYR A 389 -9.07 -23.36 22.14
C TYR A 389 -9.83 -24.28 21.17
N LEU A 390 -9.54 -24.20 19.87
CA LEU A 390 -10.22 -25.02 18.86
C LEU A 390 -9.92 -26.51 19.03
N SER A 391 -8.73 -26.85 19.50
CA SER A 391 -8.38 -28.23 19.84
C SER A 391 -9.19 -28.72 21.06
N GLY A 392 -9.32 -27.90 22.10
CA GLY A 392 -10.10 -28.21 23.32
C GLY A 392 -11.59 -28.40 23.03
N GLU A 393 -12.14 -27.65 22.08
CA GLU A 393 -13.55 -27.76 21.63
C GLU A 393 -13.76 -28.88 20.58
N GLY A 394 -12.71 -29.62 20.22
CA GLY A 394 -12.78 -30.68 19.23
C GLY A 394 -13.00 -30.21 17.79
N MET A 395 -12.72 -28.95 17.51
CA MET A 395 -12.89 -28.34 16.17
C MET A 395 -11.62 -28.41 15.32
N LEU A 396 -10.44 -28.61 15.91
CA LEU A 396 -9.19 -28.75 15.19
C LEU A 396 -9.06 -30.18 14.61
N TYR A 397 -8.87 -30.27 13.30
CA TYR A 397 -8.53 -31.56 12.66
C TYR A 397 -7.02 -31.79 12.66
N ARG A 398 -6.23 -30.79 12.20
CA ARG A 398 -4.77 -30.88 12.09
C ARG A 398 -4.12 -29.49 12.12
N GLU A 399 -2.96 -29.43 12.74
CA GLU A 399 -2.01 -28.33 12.67
C GLU A 399 -0.74 -28.80 11.95
N HIS A 400 -0.12 -27.93 11.17
CA HIS A 400 1.22 -28.16 10.60
C HIS A 400 1.91 -26.82 10.36
N THR A 401 3.23 -26.85 10.29
CA THR A 401 4.01 -25.67 9.89
C THR A 401 3.93 -25.52 8.37
N TYR A 402 3.58 -24.31 7.93
CA TYR A 402 3.52 -23.95 6.52
C TYR A 402 4.50 -22.82 6.25
N THR A 403 5.35 -23.01 5.22
CA THR A 403 6.34 -21.99 4.82
C THR A 403 5.85 -21.31 3.56
N HIS A 404 5.73 -19.99 3.63
CA HIS A 404 5.23 -19.17 2.53
C HIS A 404 5.80 -17.75 2.58
N ASP A 405 5.64 -17.02 1.49
CA ASP A 405 5.96 -15.59 1.45
C ASP A 405 4.84 -14.80 2.12
N TYR A 406 5.21 -13.93 3.09
CA TYR A 406 4.28 -13.08 3.81
C TYR A 406 4.71 -11.60 3.73
N PRO A 407 3.78 -10.67 3.49
CA PRO A 407 4.12 -9.26 3.37
C PRO A 407 4.44 -8.63 4.74
N HIS A 408 5.55 -7.90 4.79
CA HIS A 408 5.97 -7.11 5.94
C HIS A 408 6.08 -5.64 5.56
N CYS A 409 5.97 -4.77 6.53
CA CYS A 409 6.27 -3.36 6.37
C CYS A 409 7.74 -3.21 5.96
N TRP A 410 7.99 -2.69 4.78
CA TRP A 410 9.34 -2.51 4.22
C TRP A 410 10.22 -1.55 5.04
N ARG A 411 9.63 -0.79 5.98
CA ARG A 411 10.32 0.16 6.86
C ARG A 411 10.57 -0.34 8.28
N THR A 412 9.58 -1.01 8.87
CA THR A 412 9.64 -1.44 10.28
C THR A 412 9.80 -2.93 10.44
N ASP A 413 9.68 -3.67 9.34
CA ASP A 413 9.79 -5.13 9.35
C ASP A 413 8.63 -5.85 10.05
N HIS A 414 7.57 -5.11 10.40
CA HIS A 414 6.38 -5.63 11.06
C HIS A 414 5.46 -6.34 10.06
N PRO A 415 4.86 -7.50 10.39
CA PRO A 415 3.93 -8.17 9.48
C PRO A 415 2.72 -7.29 9.19
N LEU A 416 2.30 -7.24 7.92
CA LEU A 416 1.10 -6.53 7.51
C LEU A 416 -0.15 -7.35 7.79
N LEU A 417 -1.24 -6.68 8.10
CA LEU A 417 -2.57 -7.25 8.16
C LEU A 417 -3.36 -6.80 6.93
N TYR A 418 -4.13 -7.70 6.33
CA TYR A 418 -5.15 -7.28 5.38
C TYR A 418 -6.36 -6.80 6.17
N TYR A 419 -6.80 -5.55 5.93
CA TYR A 419 -7.76 -4.87 6.79
C TYR A 419 -8.72 -4.02 5.95
N ALA A 420 -10.04 -4.23 6.13
CA ALA A 420 -11.05 -3.44 5.42
C ALA A 420 -11.16 -2.05 6.04
N MET A 421 -10.97 -1.02 5.23
CA MET A 421 -10.98 0.36 5.68
C MET A 421 -11.36 1.33 4.56
N ASP A 422 -11.80 2.52 4.93
CA ASP A 422 -12.03 3.62 3.99
C ASP A 422 -10.70 4.15 3.47
N SER A 423 -10.65 4.46 2.20
CA SER A 423 -9.49 5.12 1.58
C SER A 423 -9.93 5.88 0.33
N TRP A 424 -9.11 6.83 -0.10
CA TRP A 424 -9.24 7.48 -1.40
C TRP A 424 -8.42 6.73 -2.43
N PHE A 425 -9.02 6.49 -3.60
CA PHE A 425 -8.42 5.71 -4.68
C PHE A 425 -8.39 6.50 -5.96
N VAL A 426 -7.31 6.32 -6.74
CA VAL A 426 -7.28 6.65 -8.16
C VAL A 426 -7.64 5.40 -8.96
N ARG A 427 -8.66 5.51 -9.83
CA ARG A 427 -9.18 4.42 -10.67
C ARG A 427 -8.24 4.10 -11.83
N MET A 428 -7.09 3.52 -11.50
CA MET A 428 -6.06 3.15 -12.48
C MET A 428 -6.54 2.10 -13.49
N THR A 429 -7.47 1.24 -13.05
CA THR A 429 -8.06 0.22 -13.91
C THR A 429 -8.83 0.80 -15.09
N ALA A 430 -9.41 2.01 -14.95
CA ALA A 430 -10.14 2.68 -16.02
C ALA A 430 -9.24 3.25 -17.13
N VAL A 431 -7.99 3.55 -16.81
CA VAL A 431 -7.01 4.14 -17.74
C VAL A 431 -5.89 3.15 -18.14
N ARG A 432 -6.01 1.89 -17.74
CA ARG A 432 -5.01 0.85 -17.96
C ARG A 432 -4.59 0.70 -19.43
N ASP A 433 -5.57 0.63 -20.32
CA ASP A 433 -5.30 0.39 -21.75
C ASP A 433 -4.58 1.58 -22.40
N GLU A 434 -4.92 2.82 -22.02
CA GLU A 434 -4.23 4.04 -22.44
C GLU A 434 -2.78 4.08 -21.94
N ILE A 435 -2.55 3.74 -20.67
CA ILE A 435 -1.21 3.68 -20.08
C ILE A 435 -0.36 2.60 -20.76
N LEU A 436 -0.93 1.43 -21.07
CA LEU A 436 -0.24 0.37 -21.82
C LEU A 436 0.14 0.83 -23.23
N GLN A 437 -0.75 1.55 -23.91
CA GLN A 437 -0.45 2.14 -25.20
C GLN A 437 0.73 3.10 -25.10
N HIS A 438 0.69 4.07 -24.18
CA HIS A 438 1.79 5.02 -23.97
C HIS A 438 3.10 4.35 -23.57
N ASN A 439 3.06 3.30 -22.73
CA ASN A 439 4.25 2.53 -22.40
C ASN A 439 4.91 1.89 -23.66
N SER A 440 4.10 1.51 -24.65
CA SER A 440 4.62 0.95 -25.91
C SER A 440 5.30 1.98 -26.81
N GLU A 441 5.04 3.28 -26.59
CA GLU A 441 5.65 4.40 -27.33
C GLU A 441 6.98 4.85 -26.69
N VAL A 442 7.28 4.41 -25.48
CA VAL A 442 8.53 4.74 -24.78
C VAL A 442 9.70 3.93 -25.33
N GLU A 443 10.80 4.61 -25.61
CA GLU A 443 12.07 3.95 -25.98
C GLU A 443 12.79 3.46 -24.70
N TRP A 444 12.61 2.19 -24.40
CA TRP A 444 13.21 1.57 -23.22
C TRP A 444 14.61 1.03 -23.50
N ALA A 445 15.54 1.30 -22.57
CA ALA A 445 16.90 0.75 -22.62
C ALA A 445 17.23 0.02 -21.29
N PRO A 446 17.25 -1.32 -21.26
CA PRO A 446 16.98 -2.26 -22.35
C PRO A 446 15.48 -2.43 -22.64
N GLU A 447 15.12 -2.78 -23.88
CA GLU A 447 13.74 -2.92 -24.36
C GLU A 447 12.84 -3.83 -23.49
N TRP A 448 13.39 -4.93 -22.96
CA TRP A 448 12.63 -5.88 -22.13
C TRP A 448 12.10 -5.24 -20.83
N THR A 449 12.68 -4.16 -20.36
CA THR A 449 12.19 -3.44 -19.18
C THR A 449 10.78 -2.89 -19.42
N GLY A 450 10.54 -2.34 -20.60
CA GLY A 450 9.23 -1.83 -21.00
C GLY A 450 8.23 -2.92 -21.36
N SER A 451 8.65 -3.85 -22.25
CA SER A 451 7.74 -4.84 -22.81
C SER A 451 7.35 -5.96 -21.83
N LYS A 452 8.27 -6.37 -20.94
CA LYS A 452 8.00 -7.43 -19.95
C LYS A 452 7.70 -6.84 -18.58
N ARG A 453 8.71 -6.29 -17.89
CA ARG A 453 8.56 -5.89 -16.49
C ARG A 453 7.49 -4.81 -16.29
N MET A 454 7.60 -3.69 -17.00
CA MET A 454 6.62 -2.60 -16.88
C MET A 454 5.28 -3.00 -17.50
N GLY A 455 5.29 -3.63 -18.67
CA GLY A 455 4.08 -4.08 -19.37
C GLY A 455 3.28 -5.11 -18.56
N GLU A 456 3.93 -6.08 -17.93
CA GLU A 456 3.26 -7.05 -17.04
C GLU A 456 2.67 -6.37 -15.80
N TRP A 457 3.41 -5.44 -15.18
CA TRP A 457 2.92 -4.69 -14.04
C TRP A 457 1.69 -3.85 -14.40
N LEU A 458 1.75 -3.09 -15.51
CA LEU A 458 0.63 -2.28 -16.00
C LEU A 458 -0.59 -3.12 -16.40
N SER A 459 -0.38 -4.31 -16.99
CA SER A 459 -1.48 -5.22 -17.36
C SER A 459 -2.28 -5.71 -16.15
N ASN A 460 -1.63 -5.80 -14.99
CA ASN A 460 -2.21 -6.24 -13.73
C ASN A 460 -2.44 -5.08 -12.75
N ILE A 461 -2.44 -3.83 -13.25
CA ILE A 461 -2.59 -2.65 -12.39
C ILE A 461 -3.92 -2.67 -11.64
N LYS A 462 -3.88 -2.39 -10.35
CA LYS A 462 -5.04 -2.20 -9.49
C LYS A 462 -5.29 -0.71 -9.26
N ASP A 463 -6.48 -0.37 -8.77
CA ASP A 463 -6.77 0.99 -8.32
C ASP A 463 -5.79 1.37 -7.19
N TRP A 464 -5.25 2.57 -7.27
CA TRP A 464 -4.23 3.04 -6.35
C TRP A 464 -4.84 3.69 -5.12
N ALA A 465 -4.68 3.08 -3.94
CA ALA A 465 -5.02 3.70 -2.66
C ALA A 465 -4.01 4.80 -2.35
N ILE A 466 -4.45 6.05 -2.42
CA ILE A 466 -3.55 7.22 -2.27
C ILE A 466 -3.63 7.91 -0.91
N SER A 467 -4.64 7.64 -0.09
CA SER A 467 -4.74 8.24 1.24
C SER A 467 -3.90 7.49 2.26
N ARG A 468 -3.29 8.25 3.19
CA ARG A 468 -2.51 7.74 4.32
C ARG A 468 -2.97 8.41 5.60
N GLU A 469 -3.15 7.61 6.66
CA GLU A 469 -3.48 8.05 8.01
C GLU A 469 -2.23 8.58 8.71
N ARG A 470 -1.64 9.64 8.15
CA ARG A 470 -0.35 10.20 8.58
C ARG A 470 -0.45 11.71 8.75
N TYR A 471 0.64 12.30 9.26
CA TYR A 471 0.69 13.71 9.67
C TYR A 471 1.54 14.56 8.72
N TRP A 472 2.68 14.01 8.25
CA TRP A 472 3.63 14.72 7.39
C TRP A 472 3.54 14.26 5.94
N GLY A 473 2.97 15.09 5.09
CA GLY A 473 2.77 14.84 3.66
C GLY A 473 1.86 15.87 3.04
N THR A 474 1.73 15.82 1.73
CA THR A 474 0.77 16.63 0.98
C THR A 474 -0.66 16.26 1.39
N PRO A 475 -1.45 17.18 1.95
CA PRO A 475 -2.83 16.90 2.35
C PRO A 475 -3.72 16.57 1.15
N ILE A 476 -4.64 15.63 1.30
CA ILE A 476 -5.67 15.38 0.28
C ILE A 476 -6.60 16.60 0.22
N PRO A 477 -6.79 17.22 -0.98
CA PRO A 477 -7.56 18.44 -1.11
C PRO A 477 -9.06 18.19 -1.29
N VAL A 478 -9.64 17.30 -0.49
CA VAL A 478 -11.06 17.01 -0.55
C VAL A 478 -11.74 17.45 0.74
N TRP A 479 -12.81 18.21 0.58
CA TRP A 479 -13.71 18.65 1.64
C TRP A 479 -15.07 17.98 1.50
N ILE A 480 -15.66 17.58 2.60
CA ILE A 480 -16.98 16.94 2.67
C ILE A 480 -17.92 17.79 3.49
N CYS A 481 -19.10 18.06 2.96
CA CYS A 481 -20.14 18.82 3.64
C CYS A 481 -20.74 18.01 4.80
N SER A 482 -20.74 18.59 6.00
CA SER A 482 -21.31 17.98 7.21
C SER A 482 -22.82 17.75 7.15
N ASP A 483 -23.54 18.57 6.34
CA ASP A 483 -24.99 18.52 6.28
C ASP A 483 -25.53 17.61 5.16
N CYS A 484 -24.94 17.68 3.95
CA CYS A 484 -25.47 16.96 2.79
C CYS A 484 -24.53 15.88 2.24
N GLY A 485 -23.29 15.75 2.78
CA GLY A 485 -22.31 14.78 2.31
C GLY A 485 -21.70 15.08 0.94
N HIS A 486 -21.92 16.28 0.38
CA HIS A 486 -21.31 16.67 -0.88
C HIS A 486 -19.77 16.71 -0.76
N GLU A 487 -19.10 16.07 -1.69
CA GLU A 487 -17.64 16.03 -1.79
C GLU A 487 -17.16 17.07 -2.81
N HIS A 488 -16.14 17.85 -2.44
CA HIS A 488 -15.53 18.84 -3.32
C HIS A 488 -14.01 18.76 -3.23
N CYS A 489 -13.35 18.65 -4.37
CA CYS A 489 -11.90 18.62 -4.47
C CYS A 489 -11.41 20.01 -4.89
N ILE A 490 -10.50 20.59 -4.12
CA ILE A 490 -9.86 21.89 -4.38
C ILE A 490 -8.64 21.68 -5.28
N GLY A 491 -8.52 22.50 -6.33
CA GLY A 491 -7.41 22.44 -7.28
C GLY A 491 -6.40 23.58 -7.17
N SER A 492 -6.68 24.62 -6.37
CA SER A 492 -5.77 25.75 -6.19
C SER A 492 -5.98 26.50 -4.87
N ILE A 493 -4.97 27.24 -4.44
CA ILE A 493 -5.03 28.14 -3.28
C ILE A 493 -6.06 29.24 -3.53
N GLU A 494 -6.18 29.73 -4.76
CA GLU A 494 -7.19 30.71 -5.14
C GLU A 494 -8.61 30.16 -4.95
N GLU A 495 -8.91 28.98 -5.48
CA GLU A 495 -10.21 28.31 -5.31
C GLU A 495 -10.54 28.13 -3.82
N MET A 496 -9.60 27.59 -3.03
CA MET A 496 -9.76 27.44 -1.59
C MET A 496 -10.10 28.77 -0.91
N THR A 497 -9.39 29.83 -1.27
CA THR A 497 -9.58 31.18 -0.69
C THR A 497 -10.94 31.77 -1.03
N LEU A 498 -11.44 31.55 -2.25
CA LEU A 498 -12.75 31.99 -2.69
C LEU A 498 -13.89 31.24 -2.01
N MET A 499 -13.71 29.95 -1.71
CA MET A 499 -14.73 29.09 -1.13
C MET A 499 -14.74 29.07 0.40
N LYS A 500 -13.66 29.54 1.06
CA LYS A 500 -13.57 29.49 2.52
C LYS A 500 -14.67 30.34 3.20
N THR A 501 -15.12 29.88 4.36
CA THR A 501 -16.06 30.66 5.18
C THR A 501 -15.37 31.88 5.80
N ASP A 502 -16.13 32.94 6.15
CA ASP A 502 -15.59 34.16 6.77
C ASP A 502 -14.86 33.89 8.10
N ALA A 503 -15.31 32.87 8.83
CA ALA A 503 -14.72 32.47 10.11
C ALA A 503 -13.45 31.61 9.96
N SER A 504 -13.20 31.09 8.76
CA SER A 504 -12.08 30.19 8.48
C SER A 504 -10.75 30.94 8.39
N PRO A 505 -9.67 30.44 8.98
CA PRO A 505 -8.36 31.05 8.87
C PRO A 505 -7.84 30.97 7.41
N VAL A 506 -6.88 31.83 7.09
CA VAL A 506 -5.99 31.62 5.95
C VAL A 506 -4.81 30.80 6.49
N PRO A 507 -4.59 29.57 6.01
CA PRO A 507 -3.50 28.77 6.53
C PRO A 507 -2.15 29.43 6.17
N PRO A 508 -1.15 29.40 7.07
CA PRO A 508 0.17 29.95 6.79
C PRO A 508 0.95 29.10 5.77
N GLU A 509 0.56 27.85 5.61
CA GLU A 509 1.07 26.87 4.65
C GLU A 509 0.02 25.78 4.45
N LEU A 510 0.17 24.95 3.42
CA LEU A 510 -0.82 23.92 3.07
C LEU A 510 -0.74 22.64 3.92
N HIS A 511 0.26 22.47 4.79
CA HIS A 511 0.38 21.28 5.62
C HIS A 511 -0.65 21.20 6.74
N ARG A 512 -0.84 19.99 7.26
CA ARG A 512 -1.54 19.73 8.52
C ARG A 512 -0.72 20.30 9.70
N PRO A 513 -1.32 20.83 10.76
CA PRO A 513 -2.77 20.93 10.98
C PRO A 513 -3.43 22.15 10.31
N TYR A 514 -2.66 23.07 9.75
CA TYR A 514 -3.15 24.41 9.34
C TYR A 514 -4.28 24.34 8.29
N VAL A 515 -4.14 23.48 7.28
CA VAL A 515 -5.18 23.30 6.26
C VAL A 515 -6.41 22.57 6.80
N ASP A 516 -6.28 21.79 7.89
CA ASP A 516 -7.39 21.08 8.52
C ASP A 516 -8.41 22.03 9.16
N ASP A 517 -7.98 23.24 9.53
CA ASP A 517 -8.84 24.27 10.12
C ASP A 517 -9.64 25.07 9.07
N VAL A 518 -9.33 24.89 7.79
CA VAL A 518 -10.04 25.56 6.70
C VAL A 518 -11.42 24.95 6.50
N ARG A 519 -12.48 25.75 6.66
CA ARG A 519 -13.87 25.39 6.37
C ARG A 519 -14.31 26.07 5.10
N LEU A 520 -15.01 25.33 4.24
CA LEU A 520 -15.52 25.86 2.98
C LEU A 520 -17.05 25.95 3.00
N HIS A 521 -17.59 26.85 2.20
CA HIS A 521 -19.01 26.86 1.89
C HIS A 521 -19.37 25.68 0.98
N CYS A 522 -20.46 25.00 1.28
CA CYS A 522 -20.96 23.93 0.42
C CYS A 522 -21.51 24.51 -0.89
N PRO A 523 -21.02 24.07 -2.08
CA PRO A 523 -21.49 24.56 -3.36
C PRO A 523 -22.80 23.90 -3.83
N SER A 524 -23.35 22.92 -3.09
CA SER A 524 -24.60 22.23 -3.47
C SER A 524 -25.79 23.15 -3.37
N ASP A 525 -26.65 23.16 -4.39
CA ASP A 525 -27.87 23.96 -4.44
C ASP A 525 -28.76 23.73 -3.20
N GLY A 526 -29.07 24.83 -2.51
CA GLY A 526 -29.93 24.81 -1.32
C GLY A 526 -29.25 24.32 -0.03
N CYS A 527 -27.99 23.98 -0.05
CA CYS A 527 -27.22 23.62 1.15
C CYS A 527 -26.48 24.85 1.70
N SER A 528 -26.58 25.07 3.01
CA SER A 528 -25.82 26.09 3.74
C SER A 528 -24.82 25.50 4.71
N GLY A 529 -24.52 24.21 4.59
CA GLY A 529 -23.58 23.49 5.44
C GLY A 529 -22.14 23.92 5.23
N GLU A 530 -21.32 23.67 6.24
CA GLU A 530 -19.88 23.83 6.15
C GLU A 530 -19.23 22.54 5.70
N MET A 531 -18.17 22.67 4.90
CA MET A 531 -17.38 21.52 4.47
C MET A 531 -16.10 21.43 5.31
N VAL A 532 -15.77 20.20 5.69
CA VAL A 532 -14.60 19.83 6.49
C VAL A 532 -13.66 19.02 5.62
N ARG A 533 -12.36 19.27 5.71
CA ARG A 533 -11.35 18.53 4.95
C ARG A 533 -11.23 17.08 5.45
N GLU A 534 -11.01 16.14 4.55
CA GLU A 534 -10.64 14.76 4.86
C GLU A 534 -9.27 14.72 5.57
N PRO A 535 -9.11 14.02 6.71
CA PRO A 535 -7.92 14.11 7.57
C PRO A 535 -6.71 13.32 7.08
N TYR A 536 -6.64 13.03 5.79
CA TYR A 536 -5.57 12.21 5.20
C TYR A 536 -4.51 13.08 4.52
N VAL A 537 -3.29 12.52 4.40
CA VAL A 537 -2.27 12.98 3.46
C VAL A 537 -2.17 12.02 2.29
N MET A 538 -1.57 12.47 1.20
CA MET A 538 -1.33 11.63 0.03
C MET A 538 -0.14 10.68 0.24
N ASP A 539 -0.16 9.59 -0.51
CA ASP A 539 1.01 8.76 -0.72
C ASP A 539 2.16 9.60 -1.30
N CYS A 540 3.32 9.60 -0.68
CA CYS A 540 4.48 10.38 -1.12
C CYS A 540 4.97 10.00 -2.54
N TRP A 541 4.63 8.80 -3.02
CA TRP A 541 4.89 8.42 -4.40
C TRP A 541 4.03 9.21 -5.41
N PHE A 542 2.88 9.72 -5.00
CA PHE A 542 2.09 10.64 -5.81
C PHE A 542 2.81 11.97 -5.96
N ASP A 543 3.36 12.51 -4.86
CA ASP A 543 4.16 13.73 -4.88
C ASP A 543 5.34 13.59 -5.84
N SER A 544 6.15 12.53 -5.68
CA SER A 544 7.29 12.26 -6.56
C SER A 544 6.88 12.12 -8.02
N GLY A 545 5.71 11.50 -8.28
CA GLY A 545 5.13 11.33 -9.62
C GLY A 545 4.74 12.65 -10.29
N CYS A 546 4.39 13.67 -9.50
CA CYS A 546 4.05 15.00 -10.00
C CYS A 546 5.25 15.83 -10.47
N ALA A 547 6.49 15.39 -10.23
CA ALA A 547 7.71 16.14 -10.55
C ALA A 547 7.79 16.61 -12.02
N SER A 548 7.17 15.87 -12.96
CA SER A 548 7.17 16.22 -14.38
C SER A 548 6.55 17.58 -14.69
N PHE A 549 5.63 18.06 -13.88
CA PHE A 549 4.93 19.34 -14.05
C PHE A 549 5.01 20.23 -12.80
N ALA A 550 4.94 19.64 -11.60
CA ALA A 550 4.94 20.40 -10.35
C ALA A 550 6.25 21.15 -10.07
N GLN A 551 7.40 20.67 -10.59
CA GLN A 551 8.68 21.37 -10.50
C GLN A 551 8.66 22.75 -11.16
N TRP A 552 7.68 23.04 -12.01
CA TRP A 552 7.50 24.29 -12.72
C TRP A 552 6.31 25.12 -12.21
N HIS A 553 5.65 24.65 -11.15
CA HIS A 553 4.40 25.23 -10.63
C HIS A 553 3.29 25.27 -11.72
N TYR A 554 3.30 24.27 -12.63
CA TYR A 554 2.25 24.15 -13.64
C TYR A 554 0.92 23.74 -12.99
N PRO A 555 -0.24 24.28 -13.42
CA PRO A 555 -0.45 25.22 -14.54
C PRO A 555 -0.45 26.70 -14.15
N PHE A 556 -0.09 27.02 -12.91
CA PHE A 556 -0.18 28.38 -12.37
C PHE A 556 0.94 29.30 -12.89
N GLU A 557 2.09 28.68 -13.17
CA GLU A 557 3.26 29.33 -13.76
C GLU A 557 3.86 28.43 -14.85
N ASN A 558 4.69 29.02 -15.71
CA ASN A 558 5.49 28.31 -16.72
C ASN A 558 4.67 27.38 -17.64
N GLU A 559 3.46 27.78 -18.02
CA GLU A 559 2.54 26.99 -18.87
C GLU A 559 3.15 26.70 -20.26
N ASP A 560 4.12 27.50 -20.72
CA ASP A 560 4.80 27.39 -22.01
C ASP A 560 6.07 26.50 -21.98
N LYS A 561 6.48 25.98 -20.81
CA LYS A 561 7.60 25.04 -20.65
C LYS A 561 7.19 23.58 -20.74
#